data_a26fc0e56d9d97bdb7ccd3204393318d
#
_entry.id   a26fc0e56d9d97bdb7ccd3204393318d
#
_cell.length_a   1.000
_cell.length_b   1.000
_cell.length_c   1.000
_cell.angle_alpha   90.00
_cell.angle_beta   90.00
_cell.angle_gamma   90.00
#
_symmetry.space_group_name_H-M   'P 1'
#
loop_
_entity.id
_entity.type
_entity.pdbx_description
1 polymer ?
#
loop_
_entity_poly.entity_id
_entity_poly.type
_entity_poly.pdbx_seq_one_letter_code
_entity_poly.pdbx_strand_id
1 'polypeptide(L)'
;IKSKNLLLTHFHMDHLSGLLYMMKKKDISVDFGKIYLPDVFSKKEMSRTLVLLLLADLLKESGLPSRQVSLFALVDALLENKQNVELLSRGKLFENKYQALWPDTDVIRKETDEVYNRICEDGKFKEVMDVLLEFAEKLRLIVWSMTAEGNKPAETVEKETDLTASELTEQPEVRQKIIRAYVYEREFRRIKALPEFKELLTWLNRNQVNLRQFKHKISIVFQNARDGEVNLLFTGDVQPEHMQMIADNYDGKWPLY
;
A
#
# COMPACT_ATOMS: atom_id res chain seq x y z
N ILE A 1 5.82 -25.28 5.84
CA ILE A 1 6.62 -24.68 4.72
C ILE A 1 7.69 -23.85 5.40
N LYS A 2 8.98 -24.24 5.24
CA LYS A 2 10.10 -23.43 5.74
C LYS A 2 10.05 -22.05 5.09
N SER A 3 10.39 -21.03 5.87
CA SER A 3 10.28 -19.61 5.55
C SER A 3 10.64 -19.31 4.08
N LYS A 4 9.64 -18.93 3.32
CA LYS A 4 9.81 -18.45 1.95
C LYS A 4 9.41 -16.98 1.94
N ASN A 5 10.10 -16.19 1.16
CA ASN A 5 9.71 -14.81 0.98
C ASN A 5 8.54 -14.71 0.01
N LEU A 6 7.67 -13.74 0.24
CA LEU A 6 6.51 -13.45 -0.60
C LEU A 6 6.68 -12.09 -1.23
N LEU A 7 6.39 -11.98 -2.52
CA LEU A 7 6.30 -10.70 -3.22
C LEU A 7 4.86 -10.47 -3.67
N LEU A 8 4.27 -9.37 -3.22
CA LEU A 8 2.99 -8.86 -3.70
C LEU A 8 3.24 -7.70 -4.64
N THR A 9 2.92 -7.89 -5.91
CA THR A 9 3.17 -6.86 -6.93
C THR A 9 2.31 -5.64 -6.72
N HIS A 10 1.04 -5.81 -6.33
CA HIS A 10 0.08 -4.73 -6.05
C HIS A 10 -1.10 -5.23 -5.21
N PHE A 11 -2.07 -4.35 -4.90
CA PHE A 11 -3.11 -4.59 -3.89
C PHE A 11 -4.50 -4.94 -4.48
N HIS A 12 -4.58 -5.67 -5.59
CA HIS A 12 -5.86 -6.23 -6.03
C HIS A 12 -6.24 -7.48 -5.24
N MET A 13 -7.55 -7.68 -5.01
CA MET A 13 -8.06 -8.78 -4.18
C MET A 13 -7.76 -10.17 -4.75
N ASP A 14 -7.72 -10.33 -6.06
CA ASP A 14 -7.35 -11.59 -6.73
C ASP A 14 -5.90 -12.00 -6.42
N HIS A 15 -4.99 -11.03 -6.27
CA HIS A 15 -3.62 -11.28 -5.84
C HIS A 15 -3.49 -11.51 -4.32
N LEU A 16 -4.38 -10.87 -3.53
CA LEU A 16 -4.34 -10.98 -2.06
C LEU A 16 -5.13 -12.18 -1.53
N SER A 17 -6.16 -12.63 -2.24
CA SER A 17 -7.11 -13.65 -1.72
C SER A 17 -6.44 -14.95 -1.31
N GLY A 18 -5.47 -15.44 -2.08
CA GLY A 18 -4.69 -16.63 -1.75
C GLY A 18 -3.86 -16.47 -0.48
N LEU A 19 -3.19 -15.33 -0.34
CA LEU A 19 -2.44 -14.97 0.86
C LEU A 19 -3.34 -14.91 2.08
N LEU A 20 -4.43 -14.14 2.00
CA LEU A 20 -5.38 -13.95 3.09
C LEU A 20 -6.02 -15.28 3.49
N TYR A 21 -6.30 -16.16 2.52
CA TYR A 21 -6.80 -17.49 2.80
C TYR A 21 -5.78 -18.33 3.57
N MET A 22 -4.52 -18.35 3.14
CA MET A 22 -3.46 -19.09 3.83
C MET A 22 -3.25 -18.57 5.27
N MET A 23 -3.20 -17.24 5.43
CA MET A 23 -2.96 -16.61 6.75
C MET A 23 -4.12 -16.81 7.73
N LYS A 24 -5.34 -17.04 7.25
CA LYS A 24 -6.52 -17.31 8.10
C LYS A 24 -6.69 -18.76 8.50
N LYS A 25 -6.07 -19.69 7.79
CA LYS A 25 -6.14 -21.12 8.11
C LYS A 25 -5.25 -21.44 9.31
N LYS A 26 -5.85 -21.73 10.45
CA LYS A 26 -5.14 -22.11 11.69
C LYS A 26 -4.27 -23.37 11.55
N ASP A 27 -4.61 -24.25 10.58
CA ASP A 27 -3.90 -25.50 10.32
C ASP A 27 -2.68 -25.32 9.39
N ILE A 28 -2.50 -24.15 8.81
CA ILE A 28 -1.38 -23.83 7.94
C ILE A 28 -0.55 -22.75 8.63
N SER A 29 0.51 -23.13 9.32
CA SER A 29 1.51 -22.16 9.75
C SER A 29 2.28 -21.67 8.53
N VAL A 30 1.97 -20.46 8.08
CA VAL A 30 2.69 -19.79 7.01
C VAL A 30 3.60 -18.77 7.66
N ASP A 31 4.87 -19.12 7.78
CA ASP A 31 5.93 -18.23 8.23
C ASP A 31 6.67 -17.71 6.97
N PHE A 32 6.34 -16.50 6.55
CA PHE A 32 7.10 -15.81 5.52
C PHE A 32 8.31 -15.15 6.18
N GLY A 33 9.50 -15.39 5.65
CA GLY A 33 10.72 -14.72 6.11
C GLY A 33 10.63 -13.21 5.89
N LYS A 34 10.17 -12.81 4.69
CA LYS A 34 9.88 -11.42 4.33
C LYS A 34 8.66 -11.32 3.41
N ILE A 35 7.94 -10.21 3.51
CA ILE A 35 6.92 -9.82 2.55
C ILE A 35 7.37 -8.54 1.84
N TYR A 36 7.54 -8.63 0.53
CA TYR A 36 7.87 -7.50 -0.34
C TYR A 36 6.60 -6.85 -0.85
N LEU A 37 6.49 -5.52 -0.65
CA LEU A 37 5.37 -4.70 -1.08
C LEU A 37 5.86 -3.53 -1.95
N PRO A 38 5.02 -2.96 -2.84
CA PRO A 38 5.36 -1.71 -3.50
C PRO A 38 5.52 -0.58 -2.49
N ASP A 39 6.52 0.27 -2.72
CA ASP A 39 6.84 1.38 -1.82
C ASP A 39 5.87 2.55 -1.99
N VAL A 40 4.76 2.44 -1.27
CA VAL A 40 3.76 3.52 -1.09
C VAL A 40 3.61 3.90 0.39
N PHE A 41 4.49 3.38 1.25
CA PHE A 41 4.39 3.57 2.70
C PHE A 41 5.61 4.26 3.32
N SER A 42 6.74 4.36 2.62
CA SER A 42 7.97 4.92 3.22
C SER A 42 7.93 6.44 3.39
N LYS A 43 7.34 7.15 2.44
CA LYS A 43 7.31 8.61 2.41
C LYS A 43 5.93 9.17 2.74
N LYS A 44 5.87 10.26 3.52
CA LYS A 44 4.61 10.95 3.88
C LYS A 44 3.85 11.44 2.63
N GLU A 45 4.58 11.89 1.62
CA GLU A 45 4.01 12.37 0.36
C GLU A 45 3.21 11.29 -0.38
N MET A 46 3.47 10.02 -0.11
CA MET A 46 2.72 8.89 -0.69
C MET A 46 1.36 8.66 -0.01
N SER A 47 1.02 9.37 1.06
CA SER A 47 -0.29 9.24 1.73
C SER A 47 -1.45 9.58 0.80
N ARG A 48 -1.29 10.51 -0.15
CA ARG A 48 -2.30 10.78 -1.20
C ARG A 48 -2.50 9.60 -2.14
N THR A 49 -1.43 8.88 -2.47
CA THR A 49 -1.53 7.63 -3.24
C THR A 49 -2.37 6.59 -2.49
N LEU A 50 -2.15 6.45 -1.18
CA LEU A 50 -2.95 5.56 -0.34
C LEU A 50 -4.43 6.00 -0.30
N VAL A 51 -4.73 7.31 -0.27
CA VAL A 51 -6.11 7.81 -0.39
C VAL A 51 -6.75 7.34 -1.69
N LEU A 52 -6.07 7.49 -2.83
CA LEU A 52 -6.63 7.06 -4.12
C LEU A 52 -6.80 5.53 -4.20
N LEU A 53 -5.90 4.76 -3.60
CA LEU A 53 -6.03 3.29 -3.49
C LEU A 53 -7.23 2.90 -2.62
N LEU A 54 -7.45 3.60 -1.50
CA LEU A 54 -8.63 3.40 -0.63
C LEU A 54 -9.92 3.74 -1.37
N LEU A 55 -9.96 4.89 -2.07
CA LEU A 55 -11.11 5.27 -2.88
C LEU A 55 -11.39 4.27 -4.01
N ALA A 56 -10.35 3.71 -4.63
CA ALA A 56 -10.51 2.66 -5.63
C ALA A 56 -11.20 1.41 -5.08
N ASP A 57 -10.87 1.02 -3.84
CA ASP A 57 -11.55 -0.08 -3.15
C ASP A 57 -13.00 0.27 -2.81
N LEU A 58 -13.23 1.46 -2.28
CA LEU A 58 -14.55 1.91 -1.83
C LEU A 58 -15.54 2.13 -2.99
N LEU A 59 -15.06 2.55 -4.16
CA LEU A 59 -15.88 2.66 -5.37
C LEU A 59 -16.40 1.31 -5.87
N LYS A 60 -15.59 0.25 -5.74
CA LYS A 60 -16.00 -1.10 -6.14
C LYS A 60 -17.07 -1.67 -5.19
N GLU A 61 -17.08 -1.21 -3.96
CA GLU A 61 -17.68 -1.92 -2.83
C GLU A 61 -18.70 -1.09 -2.04
N SER A 62 -19.48 -0.24 -2.71
CA SER A 62 -20.51 0.62 -2.09
C SER A 62 -21.59 -0.16 -1.31
N GLY A 63 -21.21 -1.11 -0.51
CA GLY A 63 -22.10 -1.96 0.30
C GLY A 63 -21.36 -2.96 1.19
N LEU A 64 -20.06 -3.14 1.02
CA LEU A 64 -19.32 -4.19 1.69
C LEU A 64 -18.76 -3.77 3.07
N PRO A 65 -18.66 -4.72 4.04
CA PRO A 65 -18.04 -4.45 5.32
C PRO A 65 -16.53 -4.11 5.14
N SER A 66 -15.97 -3.30 6.04
CA SER A 66 -14.57 -2.83 6.02
C SER A 66 -13.51 -3.93 5.82
N ARG A 67 -13.84 -5.18 6.17
CA ARG A 67 -12.95 -6.34 6.02
C ARG A 67 -12.69 -6.77 4.58
N GLN A 68 -13.41 -6.21 3.61
CA GLN A 68 -13.27 -6.54 2.19
C GLN A 68 -12.48 -5.49 1.40
N VAL A 69 -12.12 -4.36 2.03
CA VAL A 69 -11.18 -3.40 1.44
C VAL A 69 -9.79 -4.06 1.39
N SER A 70 -9.24 -4.22 0.20
CA SER A 70 -8.01 -5.01 -0.03
C SER A 70 -6.84 -4.53 0.80
N LEU A 71 -6.67 -3.22 0.91
CA LEU A 71 -5.60 -2.63 1.71
C LEU A 71 -5.77 -2.90 3.22
N PHE A 72 -7.00 -2.84 3.74
CA PHE A 72 -7.25 -3.17 5.15
C PHE A 72 -7.01 -4.64 5.44
N ALA A 73 -7.50 -5.52 4.55
CA ALA A 73 -7.31 -6.96 4.70
C ALA A 73 -5.82 -7.33 4.70
N LEU A 74 -5.02 -6.65 3.87
CA LEU A 74 -3.57 -6.81 3.85
C LEU A 74 -2.95 -6.37 5.18
N VAL A 75 -3.23 -5.14 5.63
CA VAL A 75 -2.63 -4.61 6.87
C VAL A 75 -3.03 -5.47 8.07
N ASP A 76 -4.29 -5.92 8.15
CA ASP A 76 -4.75 -6.87 9.17
C ASP A 76 -3.94 -8.16 9.16
N ALA A 77 -3.76 -8.75 7.99
CA ALA A 77 -3.03 -10.00 7.84
C ALA A 77 -1.55 -9.84 8.24
N LEU A 78 -0.92 -8.73 7.86
CA LEU A 78 0.47 -8.42 8.24
C LEU A 78 0.61 -8.28 9.77
N LEU A 79 -0.32 -7.58 10.41
CA LEU A 79 -0.34 -7.39 11.86
C LEU A 79 -0.56 -8.71 12.61
N GLU A 80 -1.53 -9.53 12.16
CA GLU A 80 -1.84 -10.81 12.80
C GLU A 80 -0.65 -11.77 12.83
N ASN A 81 0.15 -11.75 11.78
CA ASN A 81 1.22 -12.70 11.58
C ASN A 81 2.61 -12.12 11.87
N LYS A 82 2.70 -10.91 12.43
CA LYS A 82 3.97 -10.23 12.79
C LYS A 82 5.01 -10.28 11.66
N GLN A 83 4.56 -9.99 10.44
CA GLN A 83 5.38 -10.15 9.24
C GLN A 83 6.47 -9.08 9.14
N ASN A 84 7.63 -9.49 8.64
CA ASN A 84 8.72 -8.59 8.28
C ASN A 84 8.44 -8.04 6.87
N VAL A 85 8.21 -6.74 6.77
CA VAL A 85 7.87 -6.05 5.51
C VAL A 85 9.12 -5.38 4.94
N GLU A 86 9.30 -5.51 3.64
CA GLU A 86 10.29 -4.76 2.87
C GLU A 86 9.60 -4.06 1.71
N LEU A 87 9.81 -2.74 1.58
CA LEU A 87 9.19 -1.90 0.56
C LEU A 87 10.11 -1.80 -0.65
N LEU A 88 9.56 -2.06 -1.84
CA LEU A 88 10.31 -2.05 -3.09
C LEU A 88 9.91 -0.85 -3.96
N SER A 89 10.92 -0.10 -4.37
CA SER A 89 10.83 0.97 -5.36
C SER A 89 11.99 0.86 -6.35
N ARG A 90 11.94 1.64 -7.42
CA ARG A 90 12.95 1.67 -8.49
C ARG A 90 14.38 1.74 -7.92
N GLY A 91 15.24 0.90 -8.42
CA GLY A 91 16.66 0.81 -8.05
C GLY A 91 16.95 -0.09 -6.85
N LYS A 92 15.93 -0.50 -6.07
CA LYS A 92 16.15 -1.33 -4.87
C LYS A 92 16.53 -2.76 -5.24
N LEU A 93 17.63 -3.24 -4.66
CA LEU A 93 18.05 -4.63 -4.76
C LEU A 93 17.41 -5.45 -3.63
N PHE A 94 16.95 -6.64 -3.93
CA PHE A 94 16.38 -7.57 -2.95
C PHE A 94 16.81 -9.01 -3.24
N GLU A 95 16.83 -9.83 -2.21
CA GLU A 95 17.31 -11.22 -2.28
C GLU A 95 18.71 -11.36 -2.88
N ASN A 96 19.52 -10.32 -2.89
CA ASN A 96 20.87 -10.25 -3.46
C ASN A 96 20.95 -10.67 -4.96
N LYS A 97 19.83 -10.71 -5.67
CA LYS A 97 19.74 -11.18 -7.07
C LYS A 97 18.66 -10.54 -7.91
N TYR A 98 17.81 -9.72 -7.32
CA TYR A 98 16.75 -9.02 -8.05
C TYR A 98 16.87 -7.52 -7.87
N GLN A 99 16.53 -6.80 -8.92
CA GLN A 99 16.45 -5.34 -8.89
C GLN A 99 15.03 -4.91 -9.26
N ALA A 100 14.42 -4.09 -8.41
CA ALA A 100 13.16 -3.45 -8.72
C ALA A 100 13.37 -2.33 -9.74
N LEU A 101 12.60 -2.36 -10.81
CA LEU A 101 12.57 -1.35 -11.87
C LEU A 101 11.42 -0.37 -11.69
N TRP A 102 10.40 -0.77 -10.93
CA TRP A 102 9.18 -0.02 -10.65
C TRP A 102 8.57 -0.51 -9.32
N PRO A 103 7.81 0.30 -8.57
CA PRO A 103 7.36 1.66 -8.90
C PRO A 103 8.45 2.73 -8.74
N ASP A 104 8.36 3.78 -9.56
CA ASP A 104 9.06 5.04 -9.34
C ASP A 104 8.18 5.95 -8.47
N THR A 105 8.58 6.15 -7.23
CA THR A 105 7.76 6.86 -6.24
C THR A 105 7.50 8.32 -6.61
N ASP A 106 8.43 8.97 -7.33
CA ASP A 106 8.27 10.38 -7.73
C ASP A 106 7.29 10.53 -8.89
N VAL A 107 7.32 9.61 -9.85
CA VAL A 107 6.33 9.55 -10.95
C VAL A 107 4.95 9.27 -10.39
N ILE A 108 4.80 8.23 -9.55
CA ILE A 108 3.52 7.88 -8.94
C ILE A 108 2.96 9.04 -8.12
N ARG A 109 3.80 9.71 -7.32
CA ARG A 109 3.40 10.88 -6.53
C ARG A 109 2.86 11.99 -7.41
N LYS A 110 3.57 12.35 -8.50
CA LYS A 110 3.15 13.41 -9.41
C LYS A 110 1.78 13.11 -10.04
N GLU A 111 1.60 11.91 -10.58
CA GLU A 111 0.32 11.49 -11.15
C GLU A 111 -0.81 11.44 -10.10
N THR A 112 -0.47 11.05 -8.87
CA THR A 112 -1.40 11.07 -7.74
C THR A 112 -1.83 12.49 -7.40
N ASP A 113 -0.87 13.42 -7.28
CA ASP A 113 -1.14 14.81 -6.94
C ASP A 113 -2.05 15.48 -7.96
N GLU A 114 -1.89 15.19 -9.25
CA GLU A 114 -2.77 15.70 -10.32
C GLU A 114 -4.22 15.28 -10.09
N VAL A 115 -4.47 13.99 -9.80
CA VAL A 115 -5.83 13.48 -9.56
C VAL A 115 -6.37 13.97 -8.23
N TYR A 116 -5.56 13.94 -7.16
CA TYR A 116 -5.96 14.40 -5.84
C TYR A 116 -6.37 15.87 -5.85
N ASN A 117 -5.56 16.74 -6.47
CA ASN A 117 -5.84 18.16 -6.57
C ASN A 117 -7.11 18.43 -7.38
N ARG A 118 -7.35 17.70 -8.48
CA ARG A 118 -8.58 17.79 -9.26
C ARG A 118 -9.84 17.45 -8.42
N ILE A 119 -9.75 16.47 -7.53
CA ILE A 119 -10.86 16.13 -6.62
C ILE A 119 -11.12 17.28 -5.63
N CYS A 120 -10.07 17.97 -5.19
CA CYS A 120 -10.14 19.04 -4.19
C CYS A 120 -10.39 20.44 -4.79
N GLU A 121 -10.37 20.60 -6.12
CA GLU A 121 -10.37 21.91 -6.82
C GLU A 121 -11.52 22.81 -6.39
N ASP A 122 -12.73 22.27 -6.32
CA ASP A 122 -13.93 23.03 -5.96
C ASP A 122 -14.11 23.23 -4.44
N GLY A 123 -13.22 22.68 -3.62
CA GLY A 123 -13.33 22.70 -2.15
C GLY A 123 -14.47 21.85 -1.57
N LYS A 124 -15.39 21.36 -2.43
CA LYS A 124 -16.59 20.61 -2.02
C LYS A 124 -16.26 19.34 -1.22
N PHE A 125 -15.21 18.63 -1.62
CA PHE A 125 -14.83 17.35 -1.00
C PHE A 125 -13.65 17.48 -0.04
N LYS A 126 -13.26 18.71 0.31
CA LYS A 126 -12.05 18.96 1.10
C LYS A 126 -12.11 18.23 2.44
N GLU A 127 -13.20 18.34 3.18
CA GLU A 127 -13.32 17.72 4.51
C GLU A 127 -13.18 16.19 4.44
N VAL A 128 -13.89 15.53 3.51
CA VAL A 128 -13.80 14.08 3.36
C VAL A 128 -12.41 13.65 2.88
N MET A 129 -11.76 14.45 2.02
CA MET A 129 -10.40 14.15 1.56
C MET A 129 -9.35 14.34 2.66
N ASP A 130 -9.51 15.35 3.52
CA ASP A 130 -8.66 15.57 4.69
C ASP A 130 -8.77 14.41 5.68
N VAL A 131 -10.00 13.94 5.97
CA VAL A 131 -10.22 12.75 6.83
C VAL A 131 -9.63 11.48 6.22
N LEU A 132 -9.77 11.30 4.91
CA LEU A 132 -9.15 10.17 4.19
C LEU A 132 -7.62 10.24 4.23
N LEU A 133 -7.06 11.44 4.13
CA LEU A 133 -5.61 11.66 4.18
C LEU A 133 -5.06 11.32 5.56
N GLU A 134 -5.71 11.78 6.62
CA GLU A 134 -5.37 11.46 8.01
C GLU A 134 -5.40 9.95 8.26
N PHE A 135 -6.44 9.28 7.74
CA PHE A 135 -6.57 7.83 7.82
C PHE A 135 -5.49 7.09 7.03
N ALA A 136 -5.19 7.53 5.80
CA ALA A 136 -4.14 6.97 4.97
C ALA A 136 -2.76 7.12 5.63
N GLU A 137 -2.51 8.25 6.30
CA GLU A 137 -1.26 8.49 7.03
C GLU A 137 -1.10 7.50 8.20
N LYS A 138 -2.17 7.23 8.95
CA LYS A 138 -2.15 6.22 10.02
C LYS A 138 -1.85 4.83 9.46
N LEU A 139 -2.46 4.44 8.32
CA LEU A 139 -2.16 3.18 7.65
C LEU A 139 -0.69 3.10 7.20
N ARG A 140 -0.19 4.19 6.62
CA ARG A 140 1.21 4.31 6.20
C ARG A 140 2.16 4.03 7.35
N LEU A 141 1.96 4.71 8.48
CA LEU A 141 2.80 4.57 9.67
C LEU A 141 2.77 3.15 10.24
N ILE A 142 1.61 2.49 10.23
CA ILE A 142 1.48 1.10 10.67
C ILE A 142 2.36 0.19 9.81
N VAL A 143 2.23 0.26 8.48
CA VAL A 143 3.03 -0.61 7.59
C VAL A 143 4.51 -0.24 7.66
N TRP A 144 4.84 1.05 7.69
CA TRP A 144 6.20 1.52 7.86
C TRP A 144 6.86 0.97 9.12
N SER A 145 6.14 0.94 10.26
CA SER A 145 6.66 0.39 11.52
C SER A 145 6.98 -1.11 11.47
N MET A 146 6.51 -1.83 10.47
CA MET A 146 6.82 -3.25 10.25
C MET A 146 8.08 -3.46 9.40
N THR A 147 8.64 -2.39 8.83
CA THR A 147 9.90 -2.44 8.08
C THR A 147 11.10 -2.36 9.02
N ALA A 148 12.24 -2.87 8.58
CA ALA A 148 13.50 -2.73 9.33
C ALA A 148 13.91 -1.26 9.55
N GLU A 149 13.54 -0.38 8.62
CA GLU A 149 13.84 1.06 8.69
C GLU A 149 12.91 1.79 9.65
N GLY A 150 11.62 1.42 9.68
CA GLY A 150 10.61 2.00 10.58
C GLY A 150 10.64 1.45 12.00
N ASN A 151 11.32 0.33 12.21
CA ASN A 151 11.44 -0.31 13.52
C ASN A 151 12.54 0.31 14.42
N LYS A 152 13.12 1.44 14.04
CA LYS A 152 14.04 2.21 14.88
C LYS A 152 13.26 2.83 16.06
N PRO A 153 13.89 2.97 17.25
CA PRO A 153 13.16 3.38 18.47
C PRO A 153 12.41 4.70 18.29
N ALA A 154 11.26 4.74 18.94
CA ALA A 154 10.10 5.60 18.75
C ALA A 154 10.26 7.11 19.01
N GLU A 155 11.44 7.67 19.08
CA GLU A 155 11.62 9.13 19.32
C GLU A 155 10.97 10.02 18.24
N THR A 156 10.69 9.45 17.06
CA THR A 156 10.09 10.19 15.93
C THR A 156 8.58 9.97 15.80
N VAL A 157 8.04 8.86 16.32
CA VAL A 157 6.62 8.49 16.15
C VAL A 157 5.72 9.19 17.19
N GLU A 158 6.29 9.52 18.36
CA GLU A 158 5.54 10.17 19.46
C GLU A 158 5.02 11.59 19.14
N LYS A 159 5.65 12.27 18.19
CA LYS A 159 5.27 13.66 17.83
C LYS A 159 4.14 13.75 16.79
N GLU A 160 3.79 12.65 16.13
CA GLU A 160 2.87 12.66 14.98
C GLU A 160 1.57 11.90 15.20
N THR A 161 1.40 11.21 16.32
CA THR A 161 0.16 10.50 16.66
C THR A 161 -0.41 10.99 17.97
N ASP A 162 -1.73 11.16 18.03
CA ASP A 162 -2.47 11.47 19.30
C ASP A 162 -2.44 10.30 20.31
N LEU A 163 -1.66 9.27 20.05
CA LEU A 163 -1.44 8.13 20.93
C LEU A 163 -0.32 8.47 21.91
N THR A 164 -0.60 8.38 23.20
CA THR A 164 0.37 8.66 24.25
C THR A 164 1.46 7.58 24.30
N ALA A 165 2.67 7.96 24.72
CA ALA A 165 3.81 7.05 24.89
C ALA A 165 3.48 5.83 25.75
N SER A 166 2.54 5.94 26.72
CA SER A 166 2.07 4.83 27.55
C SER A 166 1.25 3.81 26.78
N GLU A 167 0.48 4.22 25.77
CA GLU A 167 -0.29 3.30 24.92
C GLU A 167 0.59 2.54 23.92
N LEU A 168 1.78 3.09 23.64
CA LEU A 168 2.75 2.49 22.72
C LEU A 168 3.71 1.50 23.40
N THR A 169 3.82 1.52 24.72
CA THR A 169 4.75 0.66 25.49
C THR A 169 4.16 -0.68 25.96
N GLU A 170 2.83 -0.88 25.80
CA GLU A 170 2.17 -2.13 26.14
C GLU A 170 2.56 -3.28 25.19
N GLN A 171 2.29 -4.51 25.65
CA GLN A 171 2.63 -5.75 24.93
C GLN A 171 2.22 -5.67 23.45
N PRO A 172 3.02 -6.19 22.50
CA PRO A 172 2.77 -6.07 21.07
C PRO A 172 1.36 -6.49 20.64
N GLU A 173 0.76 -7.44 21.35
CA GLU A 173 -0.60 -7.95 21.06
C GLU A 173 -1.70 -6.96 21.49
N VAL A 174 -1.50 -6.24 22.58
CA VAL A 174 -2.41 -5.20 23.06
C VAL A 174 -2.32 -3.99 22.12
N ARG A 175 -1.09 -3.59 21.76
CA ARG A 175 -0.82 -2.55 20.78
C ARG A 175 -1.51 -2.81 19.43
N GLN A 176 -1.43 -4.04 18.92
CA GLN A 176 -2.10 -4.44 17.69
C GLN A 176 -3.63 -4.34 17.78
N LYS A 177 -4.22 -4.76 18.93
CA LYS A 177 -5.67 -4.65 19.15
C LYS A 177 -6.14 -3.20 19.23
N ILE A 178 -5.36 -2.34 19.90
CA ILE A 178 -5.65 -0.90 20.01
C ILE A 178 -5.58 -0.22 18.64
N ILE A 179 -4.52 -0.47 17.87
CA ILE A 179 -4.37 0.06 16.52
C ILE A 179 -5.53 -0.40 15.63
N ARG A 180 -5.91 -1.68 15.69
CA ARG A 180 -7.03 -2.23 14.94
C ARG A 180 -8.35 -1.56 15.27
N ALA A 181 -8.72 -1.53 16.55
CA ALA A 181 -9.97 -0.92 16.99
C ALA A 181 -10.01 0.57 16.64
N TYR A 182 -8.91 1.28 16.86
CA TYR A 182 -8.83 2.71 16.64
C TYR A 182 -8.87 3.08 15.15
N VAL A 183 -8.03 2.45 14.32
CA VAL A 183 -7.88 2.82 12.90
C VAL A 183 -9.05 2.33 12.07
N TYR A 184 -9.42 1.04 12.19
CA TYR A 184 -10.39 0.46 11.26
C TYR A 184 -11.83 0.72 11.60
N GLU A 185 -12.22 0.55 12.86
CA GLU A 185 -13.64 0.65 13.21
C GLU A 185 -14.08 2.10 13.35
N ARG A 186 -13.29 2.90 14.03
CA ARG A 186 -13.66 4.27 14.34
C ARG A 186 -13.55 5.18 13.12
N GLU A 187 -12.38 5.22 12.48
CA GLU A 187 -12.13 6.14 11.37
C GLU A 187 -12.96 5.77 10.14
N PHE A 188 -13.09 4.49 9.84
CA PHE A 188 -13.90 4.05 8.71
C PHE A 188 -15.39 4.38 8.89
N ARG A 189 -15.92 4.25 10.12
CA ARG A 189 -17.28 4.69 10.44
C ARG A 189 -17.42 6.21 10.30
N ARG A 190 -16.41 6.96 10.74
CA ARG A 190 -16.37 8.42 10.61
C ARG A 190 -16.42 8.84 9.13
N ILE A 191 -15.59 8.24 8.29
CA ILE A 191 -15.56 8.52 6.85
C ILE A 191 -16.93 8.22 6.21
N LYS A 192 -17.51 7.06 6.48
CA LYS A 192 -18.83 6.69 5.92
C LYS A 192 -19.99 7.58 6.41
N ALA A 193 -19.83 8.18 7.57
CA ALA A 193 -20.84 9.08 8.15
C ALA A 193 -20.79 10.49 7.57
N LEU A 194 -19.73 10.88 6.87
CA LEU A 194 -19.64 12.17 6.21
C LEU A 194 -20.67 12.27 5.07
N PRO A 195 -21.54 13.29 5.07
CA PRO A 195 -22.55 13.46 4.00
C PRO A 195 -21.93 13.52 2.62
N GLU A 196 -20.80 14.20 2.49
CA GLU A 196 -20.05 14.41 1.24
C GLU A 196 -19.41 13.14 0.71
N PHE A 197 -19.21 12.12 1.54
CA PHE A 197 -18.56 10.87 1.12
C PHE A 197 -19.34 10.15 0.02
N LYS A 198 -20.65 10.02 0.15
CA LYS A 198 -21.53 9.42 -0.86
C LYS A 198 -21.54 10.26 -2.15
N GLU A 199 -21.51 11.57 -2.01
CA GLU A 199 -21.45 12.49 -3.15
C GLU A 199 -20.10 12.39 -3.86
N LEU A 200 -19.00 12.28 -3.12
CA LEU A 200 -17.67 12.05 -3.68
C LEU A 200 -17.63 10.77 -4.53
N LEU A 201 -18.13 9.65 -4.01
CA LEU A 201 -18.19 8.39 -4.77
C LEU A 201 -19.03 8.55 -6.05
N THR A 202 -20.15 9.26 -5.97
CA THR A 202 -21.01 9.54 -7.14
C THR A 202 -20.28 10.42 -8.15
N TRP A 203 -19.58 11.45 -7.70
CA TRP A 203 -18.79 12.36 -8.52
C TRP A 203 -17.66 11.63 -9.26
N LEU A 204 -16.91 10.79 -8.52
CA LEU A 204 -15.82 9.98 -9.08
C LEU A 204 -16.32 9.06 -10.21
N ASN A 205 -17.46 8.41 -10.01
CA ASN A 205 -18.09 7.57 -11.04
C ASN A 205 -18.52 8.39 -12.27
N ARG A 206 -19.17 9.52 -12.08
CA ARG A 206 -19.64 10.39 -13.17
C ARG A 206 -18.49 10.99 -13.99
N ASN A 207 -17.41 11.38 -13.33
CA ASN A 207 -16.23 11.96 -13.97
C ASN A 207 -15.25 10.93 -14.52
N GLN A 208 -15.63 9.63 -14.51
CA GLN A 208 -14.85 8.52 -15.04
C GLN A 208 -13.42 8.51 -14.50
N VAL A 209 -13.23 8.92 -13.23
CA VAL A 209 -11.91 8.88 -12.60
C VAL A 209 -11.51 7.42 -12.42
N ASN A 210 -10.61 6.94 -13.28
CA ASN A 210 -10.21 5.54 -13.29
C ASN A 210 -9.24 5.20 -12.15
N LEU A 211 -9.75 5.20 -10.93
CA LEU A 211 -8.95 4.89 -9.74
C LEU A 211 -8.42 3.45 -9.71
N ARG A 212 -9.04 2.51 -10.44
CA ARG A 212 -8.54 1.12 -10.51
C ARG A 212 -7.15 1.06 -11.11
N GLN A 213 -6.86 1.92 -12.08
CA GLN A 213 -5.53 1.99 -12.70
C GLN A 213 -4.43 2.35 -11.70
N PHE A 214 -4.74 3.06 -10.61
CA PHE A 214 -3.74 3.37 -9.58
C PHE A 214 -3.16 2.11 -8.91
N LYS A 215 -3.94 1.04 -8.78
CA LYS A 215 -3.42 -0.23 -8.26
C LYS A 215 -2.41 -0.87 -9.21
N HIS A 216 -2.61 -0.76 -10.52
CA HIS A 216 -1.66 -1.24 -11.53
C HIS A 216 -0.44 -0.32 -11.63
N LYS A 217 -0.62 1.01 -11.45
CA LYS A 217 0.49 1.97 -11.46
C LYS A 217 1.57 1.68 -10.43
N ILE A 218 1.20 1.12 -9.27
CA ILE A 218 2.14 0.75 -8.22
C ILE A 218 2.68 -0.67 -8.35
N SER A 219 2.32 -1.41 -9.41
CA SER A 219 2.71 -2.81 -9.58
C SER A 219 4.22 -2.96 -9.70
N ILE A 220 4.82 -3.81 -8.86
CA ILE A 220 6.27 -4.03 -8.88
C ILE A 220 6.67 -4.68 -10.19
N VAL A 221 7.62 -4.05 -10.88
CA VAL A 221 8.37 -4.63 -11.99
C VAL A 221 9.79 -4.88 -11.50
N PHE A 222 10.33 -6.05 -11.78
CA PHE A 222 11.67 -6.40 -11.36
C PHE A 222 12.35 -7.36 -12.34
N GLN A 223 13.66 -7.37 -12.29
CA GLN A 223 14.52 -8.27 -13.07
C GLN A 223 15.51 -8.99 -12.17
N ASN A 224 16.10 -10.09 -12.67
CA ASN A 224 17.28 -10.63 -12.03
C ASN A 224 18.49 -9.76 -12.36
N ALA A 225 19.33 -9.50 -11.34
CA ALA A 225 20.50 -8.61 -11.43
C ALA A 225 21.81 -9.35 -11.10
N ARG A 226 21.86 -10.66 -11.33
CA ARG A 226 23.03 -11.47 -10.98
C ARG A 226 24.05 -11.48 -12.11
N ASP A 227 25.29 -11.12 -11.79
CA ASP A 227 26.53 -11.33 -12.61
C ASP A 227 26.47 -10.76 -14.04
N GLY A 228 25.70 -9.70 -14.25
CA GLY A 228 25.62 -9.02 -15.55
C GLY A 228 24.73 -9.73 -16.59
N GLU A 229 24.14 -10.87 -16.25
CA GLU A 229 23.16 -11.56 -17.09
C GLU A 229 21.74 -11.23 -16.61
N VAL A 230 21.07 -10.32 -17.32
CA VAL A 230 19.64 -10.07 -17.15
C VAL A 230 18.89 -10.94 -18.13
N ASN A 231 18.22 -11.98 -17.63
CA ASN A 231 17.50 -12.95 -18.46
C ASN A 231 16.05 -13.20 -18.01
N LEU A 232 15.62 -12.55 -16.92
CA LEU A 232 14.26 -12.63 -16.42
C LEU A 232 13.74 -11.23 -16.11
N LEU A 233 12.57 -10.91 -16.66
CA LEU A 233 11.81 -9.70 -16.36
C LEU A 233 10.40 -10.10 -15.90
N PHE A 234 9.99 -9.58 -14.75
CA PHE A 234 8.66 -9.75 -14.20
C PHE A 234 7.95 -8.40 -14.24
N THR A 235 6.87 -8.31 -15.01
CA THR A 235 6.18 -7.03 -15.27
C THR A 235 5.03 -6.76 -14.31
N GLY A 236 4.56 -7.77 -13.58
CA GLY A 236 3.30 -7.64 -12.84
C GLY A 236 2.17 -7.16 -13.77
N ASP A 237 1.30 -6.33 -13.24
CA ASP A 237 0.16 -5.74 -13.98
C ASP A 237 0.41 -4.27 -14.33
N VAL A 238 1.70 -3.87 -14.46
CA VAL A 238 2.04 -2.49 -14.79
C VAL A 238 1.47 -2.10 -16.17
N GLN A 239 1.05 -0.85 -16.30
CA GLN A 239 0.45 -0.35 -17.54
C GLN A 239 1.50 -0.11 -18.63
N PRO A 240 1.13 -0.20 -19.93
CA PRO A 240 2.05 -0.02 -21.05
C PRO A 240 2.82 1.29 -21.02
N GLU A 241 2.18 2.40 -20.63
CA GLU A 241 2.83 3.71 -20.51
C GLU A 241 3.95 3.72 -19.45
N HIS A 242 3.76 3.02 -18.33
CA HIS A 242 4.80 2.89 -17.31
C HIS A 242 5.90 1.92 -17.74
N MET A 243 5.56 0.87 -18.50
CA MET A 243 6.59 0.02 -19.14
C MET A 243 7.45 0.82 -20.11
N GLN A 244 6.85 1.74 -20.87
CA GLN A 244 7.61 2.65 -21.76
C GLN A 244 8.52 3.55 -20.93
N MET A 245 8.03 4.16 -19.83
CA MET A 245 8.87 4.96 -18.93
C MET A 245 10.04 4.16 -18.34
N ILE A 246 9.79 2.90 -17.99
CA ILE A 246 10.87 2.00 -17.53
C ILE A 246 11.88 1.82 -18.65
N ALA A 247 11.43 1.52 -19.89
CA ALA A 247 12.29 1.31 -21.03
C ALA A 247 13.14 2.55 -21.36
N ASP A 248 12.54 3.73 -21.37
CA ASP A 248 13.20 4.99 -21.70
C ASP A 248 14.28 5.40 -20.67
N ASN A 249 14.12 4.96 -19.43
CA ASN A 249 15.03 5.28 -18.32
C ASN A 249 15.91 4.12 -17.88
N TYR A 250 16.00 3.06 -18.68
CA TYR A 250 16.74 1.87 -18.32
C TYR A 250 18.17 1.93 -18.85
N ASP A 251 19.14 1.99 -17.95
CA ASP A 251 20.57 2.04 -18.29
C ASP A 251 21.20 0.65 -18.50
N GLY A 252 20.44 -0.40 -18.31
CA GLY A 252 20.92 -1.78 -18.38
C GLY A 252 20.59 -2.50 -19.69
N LYS A 253 20.99 -3.76 -19.76
CA LYS A 253 20.58 -4.64 -20.86
C LYS A 253 19.25 -5.29 -20.51
N TRP A 254 18.24 -5.09 -21.35
CA TRP A 254 16.99 -5.82 -21.25
C TRP A 254 17.22 -7.29 -21.60
N PRO A 255 16.55 -8.22 -20.92
CA PRO A 255 16.38 -9.55 -21.51
C PRO A 255 15.57 -9.35 -22.79
N LEU A 256 16.20 -9.61 -23.92
CA LEU A 256 15.54 -9.59 -25.22
C LEU A 256 14.61 -10.79 -25.32
N TYR A 257 13.29 -10.56 -25.14
CA TYR A 257 12.22 -11.50 -25.51
C TYR A 257 11.05 -10.76 -26.14
#